data_d3aca8a10e1e736a87b20df88a211f49
#
_entry.id   d3aca8a10e1e736a87b20df88a211f49
#
_cell.length_a   1.000
_cell.length_b   1.000
_cell.length_c   1.000
_cell.angle_alpha   90.00
_cell.angle_beta   90.00
_cell.angle_gamma   90.00
#
_symmetry.space_group_name_H-M   'P 1'
#
loop_
_entity.id
_entity.type
_entity.pdbx_description
1 polymer ?
#
loop_
_entity_poly.entity_id
_entity_poly.type
_entity_poly.pdbx_seq_one_letter_code
_entity_poly.pdbx_strand_id
1 'polypeptide(L)'
;MKVMRKGILASLAVVTALALAACSSDSDTSAEESAPETAVGTIVEVATGAGGFDTLVAAVIAADLVDTLNSAGPFTVFAPTNDAFAALPEGVLDALLLPKNKAVLAKILTYHVVSGQVMAADVTDGDVATVEGQTVKLSTMGGVTVNGAPVVSPDVMASNGVIHAIDGVLLPADIDLSKLPRK
;
A
#
# COMPACT_ATOMS: atom_id res chain seq x y z
N MET A 1 56.53 3.95 -4.71
CA MET A 1 56.63 3.14 -5.95
C MET A 1 55.32 3.37 -6.71
N LYS A 2 55.15 4.34 -7.55
CA LYS A 2 55.65 4.65 -8.89
C LYS A 2 55.56 3.47 -9.87
N VAL A 3 54.56 3.46 -10.80
CA VAL A 3 54.57 3.17 -12.23
C VAL A 3 53.12 3.38 -12.72
N MET A 4 52.70 4.34 -13.37
CA MET A 4 52.82 4.99 -14.69
C MET A 4 52.93 4.04 -15.89
N ARG A 5 51.90 4.03 -16.79
CA ARG A 5 51.93 3.89 -18.26
C ARG A 5 50.52 4.02 -18.79
N LYS A 6 50.09 5.09 -19.46
CA LYS A 6 50.40 5.69 -20.76
C LYS A 6 50.16 4.77 -21.98
N GLY A 7 49.31 5.24 -22.85
CA GLY A 7 49.35 5.12 -24.31
C GLY A 7 48.11 4.41 -24.88
N ILE A 8 47.47 4.72 -25.96
CA ILE A 8 47.71 5.54 -27.18
C ILE A 8 46.41 5.43 -27.99
N LEU A 9 45.79 6.50 -28.36
CA LEU A 9 45.47 7.12 -29.64
C LEU A 9 45.01 6.26 -30.84
N ALA A 10 43.95 6.79 -31.49
CA ALA A 10 43.63 6.92 -32.94
C ALA A 10 42.85 5.74 -33.54
N SER A 11 41.76 5.92 -34.29
CA SER A 11 41.50 6.66 -35.52
C SER A 11 40.02 6.56 -35.86
N LEU A 12 39.30 7.57 -36.16
CA LEU A 12 38.92 8.21 -37.39
C LEU A 12 38.47 7.26 -38.55
N ALA A 13 37.17 7.20 -38.85
CA ALA A 13 36.65 7.03 -40.19
C ALA A 13 35.19 7.55 -40.27
N VAL A 14 35.04 8.59 -41.02
CA VAL A 14 33.83 9.19 -41.55
C VAL A 14 33.29 8.35 -42.70
N VAL A 15 32.01 8.01 -42.71
CA VAL A 15 31.28 7.75 -43.96
C VAL A 15 29.86 8.32 -43.83
N THR A 16 29.63 9.35 -44.58
CA THR A 16 28.36 9.93 -44.93
C THR A 16 27.60 9.05 -45.93
N ALA A 17 26.35 8.75 -45.69
CA ALA A 17 25.40 8.44 -46.78
C ALA A 17 23.99 8.92 -46.40
N LEU A 18 23.54 9.86 -47.18
CA LEU A 18 22.23 10.48 -47.22
C LEU A 18 21.27 9.54 -48.00
N ALA A 19 20.10 9.26 -47.45
CA ALA A 19 18.94 8.82 -48.25
C ALA A 19 17.64 9.22 -47.53
N LEU A 20 16.90 10.11 -48.19
CA LEU A 20 15.50 10.39 -47.92
C LEU A 20 14.64 9.20 -48.33
N ALA A 21 13.59 8.88 -47.57
CA ALA A 21 12.23 8.77 -48.12
C ALA A 21 11.21 8.29 -47.07
N ALA A 22 10.11 9.06 -47.01
CA ALA A 22 8.72 8.63 -46.92
C ALA A 22 8.10 8.24 -45.56
N CYS A 23 7.14 9.07 -45.22
CA CYS A 23 5.98 8.85 -44.36
C CYS A 23 5.35 7.46 -44.45
N SER A 24 5.04 6.91 -43.30
CA SER A 24 3.77 6.22 -43.09
C SER A 24 3.46 6.21 -41.60
N SER A 25 2.30 6.78 -41.31
CA SER A 25 1.60 6.67 -40.02
C SER A 25 1.28 5.21 -39.78
N ASP A 26 1.73 4.68 -38.68
CA ASP A 26 1.07 3.55 -38.06
C ASP A 26 1.26 3.65 -36.58
N SER A 27 0.12 3.72 -35.92
CA SER A 27 -0.06 3.59 -34.49
C SER A 27 0.38 2.19 -34.09
N ASP A 28 1.59 2.06 -33.61
CA ASP A 28 2.01 0.86 -32.92
C ASP A 28 2.21 1.15 -31.46
N THR A 29 1.31 0.61 -30.70
CA THR A 29 1.37 0.41 -29.28
C THR A 29 2.66 -0.32 -28.96
N SER A 30 3.72 0.43 -28.70
CA SER A 30 4.88 -0.09 -28.04
C SER A 30 4.49 -0.41 -26.61
N ALA A 31 4.21 -1.67 -26.37
CA ALA A 31 4.41 -2.27 -25.09
C ALA A 31 5.91 -2.13 -24.76
N GLU A 32 6.30 -1.04 -24.17
CA GLU A 32 7.54 -0.97 -23.41
C GLU A 32 7.38 -1.85 -22.19
N GLU A 33 7.84 -3.04 -22.34
CA GLU A 33 8.31 -3.89 -21.26
C GLU A 33 9.44 -3.15 -20.53
N SER A 34 9.05 -2.14 -19.78
CA SER A 34 9.89 -1.55 -18.76
C SER A 34 10.03 -2.60 -17.66
N ALA A 35 11.23 -3.14 -17.54
CA ALA A 35 11.68 -3.79 -16.31
C ALA A 35 11.18 -3.00 -15.09
N PRO A 36 10.84 -3.65 -13.97
CA PRO A 36 10.27 -2.99 -12.82
C PRO A 36 11.30 -2.07 -12.17
N GLU A 37 11.43 -0.86 -12.67
CA GLU A 37 11.70 0.24 -11.77
C GLU A 37 10.48 0.29 -10.87
N THR A 38 10.68 0.02 -9.61
CA THR A 38 9.70 0.18 -8.53
C THR A 38 9.25 1.65 -8.50
N ALA A 39 8.40 2.02 -9.44
CA ALA A 39 7.53 3.15 -9.27
C ALA A 39 6.57 2.75 -8.16
N VAL A 40 7.00 3.01 -6.93
CA VAL A 40 6.23 2.70 -5.73
C VAL A 40 5.01 3.59 -5.82
N GLY A 41 3.90 3.02 -6.29
CA GLY A 41 2.62 3.71 -6.38
C GLY A 41 2.15 4.16 -4.98
N THR A 42 1.08 4.90 -4.94
CA THR A 42 0.43 5.27 -3.66
C THR A 42 -0.01 4.01 -2.90
N ILE A 43 -0.30 4.16 -1.62
CA ILE A 43 -0.80 3.06 -0.77
C ILE A 43 -1.96 2.30 -1.45
N VAL A 44 -2.90 3.02 -2.08
CA VAL A 44 -4.05 2.42 -2.77
C VAL A 44 -3.64 1.65 -4.01
N GLU A 45 -2.71 2.18 -4.80
CA GLU A 45 -2.20 1.52 -6.01
C GLU A 45 -1.41 0.26 -5.67
N VAL A 46 -0.53 0.34 -4.66
CA VAL A 46 0.24 -0.81 -4.18
C VAL A 46 -0.70 -1.90 -3.63
N ALA A 47 -1.70 -1.52 -2.83
CA ALA A 47 -2.68 -2.48 -2.31
C ALA A 47 -3.50 -3.14 -3.43
N THR A 48 -3.85 -2.39 -4.47
CA THR A 48 -4.57 -2.93 -5.63
C THR A 48 -3.69 -3.89 -6.45
N GLY A 49 -2.41 -3.54 -6.63
CA GLY A 49 -1.46 -4.34 -7.41
C GLY A 49 -0.94 -5.59 -6.69
N ALA A 50 -0.87 -5.56 -5.35
CA ALA A 50 -0.31 -6.67 -4.57
C ALA A 50 -1.22 -7.91 -4.54
N GLY A 51 -2.51 -7.77 -4.88
CA GLY A 51 -3.51 -8.82 -4.73
C GLY A 51 -3.76 -9.19 -3.25
N GLY A 52 -4.89 -9.78 -2.95
CA GLY A 52 -5.21 -10.16 -1.57
C GLY A 52 -5.77 -9.03 -0.69
N PHE A 53 -5.94 -7.83 -1.23
CA PHE A 53 -6.54 -6.67 -0.54
C PHE A 53 -7.78 -6.12 -1.25
N ASP A 54 -8.38 -6.90 -2.16
CA ASP A 54 -9.54 -6.48 -2.96
C ASP A 54 -10.70 -5.99 -2.09
N THR A 55 -10.94 -6.72 -0.99
CA THR A 55 -11.99 -6.36 -0.02
C THR A 55 -11.67 -5.03 0.68
N LEU A 56 -10.41 -4.80 1.05
CA LEU A 56 -9.97 -3.54 1.65
C LEU A 56 -10.13 -2.38 0.66
N VAL A 57 -9.70 -2.56 -0.59
CA VAL A 57 -9.83 -1.54 -1.64
C VAL A 57 -11.29 -1.20 -1.87
N ALA A 58 -12.17 -2.20 -1.97
CA ALA A 58 -13.62 -1.98 -2.07
C ALA A 58 -14.18 -1.20 -0.87
N ALA A 59 -13.70 -1.51 0.34
CA ALA A 59 -14.10 -0.82 1.57
C ALA A 59 -13.62 0.65 1.58
N VAL A 60 -12.40 0.92 1.14
CA VAL A 60 -11.83 2.28 1.04
C VAL A 60 -12.63 3.13 0.03
N ILE A 61 -13.01 2.55 -1.10
CA ILE A 61 -13.85 3.21 -2.11
C ILE A 61 -15.25 3.49 -1.53
N ALA A 62 -15.87 2.50 -0.87
CA ALA A 62 -17.19 2.65 -0.26
C ALA A 62 -17.21 3.70 0.87
N ALA A 63 -16.10 3.85 1.58
CA ALA A 63 -15.93 4.85 2.63
C ALA A 63 -15.57 6.25 2.08
N ASP A 64 -15.22 6.37 0.78
CA ASP A 64 -14.76 7.61 0.14
C ASP A 64 -13.45 8.15 0.76
N LEU A 65 -12.54 7.24 1.09
CA LEU A 65 -11.24 7.54 1.72
C LEU A 65 -10.05 7.44 0.76
N VAL A 66 -10.31 7.19 -0.53
CA VAL A 66 -9.24 7.06 -1.55
C VAL A 66 -8.37 8.32 -1.58
N ASP A 67 -8.97 9.51 -1.62
CA ASP A 67 -8.23 10.78 -1.65
C ASP A 67 -7.45 11.02 -0.36
N THR A 68 -8.00 10.60 0.78
CA THR A 68 -7.32 10.71 2.08
C THR A 68 -6.08 9.82 2.12
N LEU A 69 -6.18 8.58 1.65
CA LEU A 69 -5.06 7.65 1.60
C LEU A 69 -4.05 7.96 0.49
N ASN A 70 -4.45 8.71 -0.53
CA ASN A 70 -3.56 9.21 -1.59
C ASN A 70 -2.93 10.57 -1.24
N SER A 71 -3.31 11.17 -0.13
CA SER A 71 -2.73 12.45 0.30
C SER A 71 -1.24 12.30 0.66
N ALA A 72 -0.54 13.43 0.72
CA ALA A 72 0.86 13.46 1.07
C ALA A 72 1.05 12.97 2.52
N GLY A 73 1.64 11.74 2.66
CA GLY A 73 1.97 11.14 3.94
C GLY A 73 3.13 11.82 4.68
N PRO A 74 3.87 11.11 5.46
CA PRO A 74 3.92 9.66 5.52
C PRO A 74 2.79 9.02 6.35
N PHE A 75 2.28 7.88 5.86
CA PHE A 75 1.29 7.07 6.56
C PHE A 75 1.79 5.63 6.75
N THR A 76 1.32 5.00 7.82
CA THR A 76 1.43 3.55 7.98
C THR A 76 0.04 2.96 7.97
N VAL A 77 -0.21 2.04 7.06
CA VAL A 77 -1.51 1.39 6.91
C VAL A 77 -1.41 -0.08 7.29
N PHE A 78 -2.19 -0.47 8.28
CA PHE A 78 -2.38 -1.87 8.62
C PHE A 78 -3.48 -2.44 7.73
N ALA A 79 -3.09 -3.13 6.65
CA ALA A 79 -4.00 -3.65 5.63
C ALA A 79 -4.45 -5.07 5.97
N PRO A 80 -5.71 -5.29 6.37
CA PRO A 80 -6.22 -6.64 6.56
C PRO A 80 -6.34 -7.35 5.21
N THR A 81 -5.91 -8.61 5.19
CA THR A 81 -6.02 -9.47 4.01
C THR A 81 -7.47 -9.88 3.74
N ASN A 82 -7.74 -10.43 2.55
CA ASN A 82 -9.06 -10.99 2.24
C ASN A 82 -9.47 -12.08 3.25
N ASP A 83 -8.49 -12.87 3.73
CA ASP A 83 -8.70 -13.91 4.75
C ASP A 83 -9.10 -13.30 6.10
N ALA A 84 -8.50 -12.17 6.48
CA ALA A 84 -8.88 -11.44 7.69
C ALA A 84 -10.35 -10.96 7.63
N PHE A 85 -10.83 -10.54 6.47
CA PHE A 85 -12.25 -10.21 6.27
C PHE A 85 -13.15 -11.46 6.27
N ALA A 86 -12.68 -12.58 5.73
CA ALA A 86 -13.41 -13.84 5.75
C ALA A 86 -13.56 -14.41 7.17
N ALA A 87 -12.64 -14.07 8.07
CA ALA A 87 -12.72 -14.45 9.48
C ALA A 87 -13.77 -13.65 10.28
N LEU A 88 -14.30 -12.56 9.71
CA LEU A 88 -15.39 -11.82 10.35
C LEU A 88 -16.68 -12.65 10.36
N PRO A 89 -17.55 -12.45 11.37
CA PRO A 89 -18.87 -13.10 11.40
C PRO A 89 -19.67 -12.80 10.13
N GLU A 90 -20.42 -13.80 9.67
CA GLU A 90 -21.25 -13.68 8.46
C GLU A 90 -22.15 -12.44 8.48
N GLY A 91 -22.20 -11.73 7.36
CA GLY A 91 -23.01 -10.53 7.17
C GLY A 91 -22.46 -9.25 7.81
N VAL A 92 -21.31 -9.30 8.52
CA VAL A 92 -20.68 -8.09 9.07
C VAL A 92 -20.05 -7.27 7.96
N LEU A 93 -19.34 -7.91 7.04
CA LEU A 93 -18.75 -7.23 5.88
C LEU A 93 -19.83 -6.56 5.02
N ASP A 94 -20.90 -7.29 4.70
CA ASP A 94 -22.02 -6.74 3.94
C ASP A 94 -22.68 -5.56 4.67
N ALA A 95 -22.83 -5.68 5.99
CA ALA A 95 -23.38 -4.58 6.80
C ALA A 95 -22.46 -3.35 6.78
N LEU A 96 -21.14 -3.53 6.86
CA LEU A 96 -20.17 -2.43 6.82
C LEU A 96 -20.18 -1.72 5.47
N LEU A 97 -20.34 -2.45 4.37
CA LEU A 97 -20.38 -1.88 3.02
C LEU A 97 -21.71 -1.15 2.71
N LEU A 98 -22.70 -1.23 3.58
CA LEU A 98 -23.96 -0.49 3.38
C LEU A 98 -23.71 1.02 3.47
N PRO A 99 -24.33 1.82 2.58
CA PRO A 99 -24.19 3.28 2.61
C PRO A 99 -24.56 3.93 3.94
N LYS A 100 -25.51 3.35 4.66
CA LYS A 100 -25.93 3.81 6.00
C LYS A 100 -24.87 3.61 7.08
N ASN A 101 -23.93 2.71 6.85
CA ASN A 101 -22.81 2.40 7.76
C ASN A 101 -21.48 3.00 7.30
N LYS A 102 -21.48 3.85 6.24
CA LYS A 102 -20.28 4.50 5.71
C LYS A 102 -19.44 5.18 6.81
N ALA A 103 -20.08 5.86 7.75
CA ALA A 103 -19.38 6.52 8.84
C ALA A 103 -18.66 5.53 9.77
N VAL A 104 -19.27 4.36 10.03
CA VAL A 104 -18.65 3.30 10.82
C VAL A 104 -17.49 2.67 10.06
N LEU A 105 -17.67 2.42 8.77
CA LEU A 105 -16.62 1.89 7.90
C LEU A 105 -15.43 2.86 7.82
N ALA A 106 -15.68 4.16 7.61
CA ALA A 106 -14.65 5.18 7.60
C ALA A 106 -13.87 5.21 8.92
N LYS A 107 -14.58 5.10 10.05
CA LYS A 107 -13.97 5.06 11.38
C LYS A 107 -13.07 3.84 11.57
N ILE A 108 -13.51 2.67 11.14
CA ILE A 108 -12.70 1.44 11.15
C ILE A 108 -11.46 1.63 10.28
N LEU A 109 -11.61 2.14 9.06
CA LEU A 109 -10.49 2.32 8.13
C LEU A 109 -9.48 3.35 8.64
N THR A 110 -9.92 4.47 9.23
CA THR A 110 -9.01 5.45 9.83
C THR A 110 -8.31 4.92 11.08
N TYR A 111 -8.92 3.96 11.78
CA TYR A 111 -8.28 3.23 12.88
C TYR A 111 -7.15 2.29 12.40
N HIS A 112 -7.20 1.83 11.15
CA HIS A 112 -6.11 1.06 10.52
C HIS A 112 -4.98 1.94 10.00
N VAL A 113 -5.10 3.25 10.07
CA VAL A 113 -4.10 4.20 9.57
C VAL A 113 -3.44 4.92 10.74
N VAL A 114 -2.12 4.88 10.75
CA VAL A 114 -1.27 5.62 11.69
C VAL A 114 -0.60 6.76 10.94
N SER A 115 -0.57 7.95 11.54
CA SER A 115 0.20 9.06 11.02
C SER A 115 1.68 8.86 11.31
N GLY A 116 2.50 8.96 10.27
CA GLY A 116 3.94 8.69 10.32
C GLY A 116 4.29 7.39 9.63
N GLN A 117 5.57 7.26 9.30
CA GLN A 117 6.13 6.02 8.72
C GLN A 117 6.72 5.19 9.85
N VAL A 118 6.15 4.02 10.09
CA VAL A 118 6.63 3.05 11.06
C VAL A 118 7.03 1.79 10.31
N MET A 119 8.33 1.49 10.28
CA MET A 119 8.84 0.25 9.72
C MET A 119 8.75 -0.86 10.76
N ALA A 120 8.67 -2.12 10.32
CA ALA A 120 8.64 -3.25 11.24
C ALA A 120 9.86 -3.32 12.16
N ALA A 121 11.02 -2.82 11.68
CA ALA A 121 12.24 -2.72 12.48
C ALA A 121 12.17 -1.63 13.56
N ASP A 122 11.35 -0.61 13.36
CA ASP A 122 11.16 0.50 14.30
C ASP A 122 9.98 0.27 15.26
N VAL A 123 9.20 -0.79 15.01
CA VAL A 123 8.09 -1.16 15.90
C VAL A 123 8.65 -1.51 17.27
N THR A 124 8.21 -0.77 18.28
CA THR A 124 8.46 -1.07 19.69
C THR A 124 7.15 -1.47 20.36
N ASP A 125 7.25 -2.31 21.40
CA ASP A 125 6.07 -2.63 22.21
C ASP A 125 5.50 -1.35 22.81
N GLY A 126 4.23 -1.07 22.53
CA GLY A 126 3.57 0.14 23.04
C GLY A 126 2.31 0.50 22.26
N ASP A 127 1.74 1.61 22.66
CA ASP A 127 0.52 2.15 22.05
C ASP A 127 0.88 3.24 21.03
N VAL A 128 0.35 3.14 19.82
CA VAL A 128 0.55 4.11 18.74
C VAL A 128 -0.80 4.74 18.38
N ALA A 129 -0.82 6.06 18.26
CA ALA A 129 -2.02 6.80 17.90
C ALA A 129 -2.37 6.63 16.43
N THR A 130 -3.62 6.29 16.17
CA THR A 130 -4.18 6.19 14.82
C THR A 130 -4.75 7.54 14.36
N VAL A 131 -5.02 7.66 13.07
CA VAL A 131 -5.67 8.85 12.47
C VAL A 131 -7.09 9.04 13.03
N GLU A 132 -7.73 7.96 13.46
CA GLU A 132 -9.05 8.00 14.11
C GLU A 132 -9.00 8.67 15.49
N GLY A 133 -7.86 8.63 16.19
CA GLY A 133 -7.63 9.25 17.49
C GLY A 133 -7.52 8.27 18.66
N GLN A 134 -7.86 7.01 18.47
CA GLN A 134 -7.59 5.95 19.44
C GLN A 134 -6.21 5.35 19.20
N THR A 135 -5.69 4.60 20.18
CA THR A 135 -4.42 3.90 20.04
C THR A 135 -4.58 2.45 19.61
N VAL A 136 -3.61 1.96 18.86
CA VAL A 136 -3.40 0.53 18.59
C VAL A 136 -2.19 0.05 19.36
N LYS A 137 -2.30 -1.13 19.94
CA LYS A 137 -1.20 -1.73 20.68
C LYS A 137 -0.33 -2.56 19.74
N LEU A 138 0.92 -2.16 19.65
CA LEU A 138 1.94 -2.91 18.93
C LEU A 138 2.68 -3.84 19.89
N SER A 139 3.01 -5.04 19.46
CA SER A 139 3.87 -5.96 20.19
C SER A 139 4.79 -6.71 19.24
N THR A 140 6.02 -6.90 19.70
CA THR A 140 7.08 -7.60 18.95
C THR A 140 7.38 -9.01 19.53
N MET A 141 6.68 -9.38 20.60
CA MET A 141 6.86 -10.69 21.25
C MET A 141 6.33 -11.84 20.37
N GLY A 142 7.23 -12.54 19.71
CA GLY A 142 6.86 -13.65 18.83
C GLY A 142 6.49 -13.27 17.39
N GLY A 143 6.83 -12.06 16.98
CA GLY A 143 6.51 -11.44 15.69
C GLY A 143 5.75 -10.13 15.90
N VAL A 144 5.71 -9.31 14.86
CA VAL A 144 4.97 -8.05 14.94
C VAL A 144 3.48 -8.33 14.95
N THR A 145 2.80 -7.86 15.99
CA THR A 145 1.33 -7.94 16.10
C THR A 145 0.75 -6.57 16.39
N VAL A 146 -0.46 -6.34 15.91
CA VAL A 146 -1.23 -5.10 16.11
C VAL A 146 -2.56 -5.46 16.76
N ASN A 147 -2.80 -5.03 17.99
CA ASN A 147 -3.95 -5.45 18.79
C ASN A 147 -4.14 -6.97 18.86
N GLY A 148 -3.03 -7.74 18.75
CA GLY A 148 -3.08 -9.21 18.73
C GLY A 148 -3.28 -9.81 17.34
N ALA A 149 -3.52 -9.02 16.30
CA ALA A 149 -3.53 -9.49 14.92
C ALA A 149 -2.08 -9.60 14.40
N PRO A 150 -1.65 -10.76 13.89
CA PRO A 150 -0.28 -10.92 13.40
C PRO A 150 -0.07 -10.17 12.08
N VAL A 151 1.12 -9.57 11.92
CA VAL A 151 1.57 -8.99 10.67
C VAL A 151 2.14 -10.12 9.81
N VAL A 152 1.52 -10.40 8.67
CA VAL A 152 1.90 -11.47 7.74
C VAL A 152 2.87 -11.02 6.67
N SER A 153 2.81 -9.75 6.28
CA SER A 153 3.77 -9.13 5.36
C SER A 153 4.07 -7.72 5.81
N PRO A 154 5.21 -7.51 6.46
CA PRO A 154 5.64 -6.18 6.88
C PRO A 154 6.30 -5.40 5.73
N ASP A 155 6.46 -4.09 5.93
CA ASP A 155 7.31 -3.20 5.13
C ASP A 155 7.03 -3.19 3.62
N VAL A 156 5.77 -3.26 3.22
CA VAL A 156 5.39 -3.05 1.82
C VAL A 156 5.42 -1.54 1.56
N MET A 157 6.42 -1.10 0.81
CA MET A 157 6.67 0.32 0.55
C MET A 157 5.66 0.91 -0.42
N ALA A 158 5.19 2.10 -0.12
CA ALA A 158 4.38 2.95 -1.00
C ALA A 158 5.00 4.36 -1.07
N SER A 159 4.69 5.11 -2.13
CA SER A 159 5.25 6.45 -2.34
C SER A 159 4.89 7.46 -1.25
N ASN A 160 3.78 7.26 -0.58
CA ASN A 160 3.27 8.10 0.49
C ASN A 160 3.17 7.39 1.85
N GLY A 161 3.81 6.22 2.01
CA GLY A 161 3.83 5.51 3.29
C GLY A 161 4.27 4.06 3.22
N VAL A 162 3.89 3.29 4.23
CA VAL A 162 4.19 1.85 4.36
C VAL A 162 2.91 1.09 4.65
N ILE A 163 2.79 -0.09 4.07
CA ILE A 163 1.68 -1.00 4.30
C ILE A 163 2.19 -2.22 5.07
N HIS A 164 1.52 -2.58 6.14
CA HIS A 164 1.72 -3.83 6.86
C HIS A 164 0.48 -4.70 6.68
N ALA A 165 0.63 -5.83 5.99
CA ALA A 165 -0.46 -6.79 5.84
C ALA A 165 -0.70 -7.52 7.16
N ILE A 166 -1.93 -7.52 7.65
CA ILE A 166 -2.34 -8.18 8.89
C ILE A 166 -3.41 -9.24 8.62
N ASP A 167 -3.37 -10.31 9.41
CA ASP A 167 -4.34 -11.40 9.35
C ASP A 167 -5.50 -11.21 10.34
N GLY A 168 -5.91 -9.97 10.54
CA GLY A 168 -7.04 -9.64 11.40
C GLY A 168 -7.53 -8.22 11.18
N VAL A 169 -8.83 -8.01 11.30
CA VAL A 169 -9.43 -6.66 11.19
C VAL A 169 -9.37 -5.98 12.55
N LEU A 170 -8.73 -4.80 12.60
CA LEU A 170 -8.68 -4.00 13.82
C LEU A 170 -10.01 -3.30 14.05
N LEU A 171 -10.57 -3.49 15.23
CA LEU A 171 -11.83 -2.87 15.61
C LEU A 171 -11.58 -1.89 16.75
N PRO A 172 -11.96 -0.61 16.60
CA PRO A 172 -11.93 0.33 17.70
C PRO A 172 -12.90 -0.12 18.80
N ALA A 173 -12.55 0.15 20.06
CA ALA A 173 -13.28 -0.34 21.22
C ALA A 173 -14.73 0.16 21.33
N ASP A 174 -15.05 1.24 20.64
CA ASP A 174 -16.38 1.86 20.61
C ASP A 174 -17.29 1.34 19.50
N ILE A 175 -16.76 0.49 18.61
CA ILE A 175 -17.55 -0.15 17.54
C ILE A 175 -17.96 -1.55 17.95
N ASP A 176 -19.26 -1.73 18.10
CA ASP A 176 -19.92 -3.02 18.36
C ASP A 176 -20.55 -3.55 17.07
N LEU A 177 -19.89 -4.54 16.48
CA LEU A 177 -20.34 -5.18 15.23
C LEU A 177 -21.74 -5.81 15.36
N SER A 178 -22.15 -6.15 16.59
CA SER A 178 -23.48 -6.73 16.84
C SER A 178 -24.62 -5.71 16.73
N LYS A 179 -24.29 -4.43 16.85
CA LYS A 179 -25.24 -3.31 16.74
C LYS A 179 -25.33 -2.74 15.31
N LEU A 180 -24.53 -3.24 14.38
CA LEU A 180 -24.63 -2.80 12.99
C LEU A 180 -26.01 -3.18 12.42
N PRO A 181 -26.72 -2.22 11.81
CA PRO A 181 -27.97 -2.52 11.16
C PRO A 181 -27.72 -3.45 9.98
N ARG A 182 -28.05 -4.70 10.18
CA ARG A 182 -28.06 -5.73 9.13
C ARG A 182 -29.35 -5.56 8.33
N LYS A 183 -29.34 -6.08 7.11
CA LYS A 183 -30.48 -6.02 6.20
C LYS A 183 -31.69 -6.68 6.80
#